data_6cc048e6d96fe61c1973ae7922bc04da
#
_entry.id   6cc048e6d96fe61c1973ae7922bc04da
#
_cell.length_a   1.000
_cell.length_b   1.000
_cell.length_c   1.000
_cell.angle_alpha   90.00
_cell.angle_beta   90.00
_cell.angle_gamma   90.00
#
_symmetry.space_group_name_H-M   'P 1'
#
loop_
_entity.id
_entity.type
_entity.pdbx_description
1 polymer ?
#
loop_
_entity_poly.entity_id
_entity_poly.type
_entity_poly.pdbx_seq_one_letter_code
_entity_poly.pdbx_strand_id
1 'polypeptide(L)'
;MTQKQLKNKILHILFLTKQKLRHHPIKTAIAVLCLVWYAFCLPRQLFPQPYATVLESSEGKLLGAKIADDGQWRFPEVDSVPYRFKMSVLQFEDAHFYYHWGVNPISVAKALYRNVSSGKVQRGGSTLTQQVIRIAREHQQRTYFEKLIEMIWATR
;
A
#
# COMPACT_ATOMS: atom_id res chain seq x y z
N MET A 1 1.57 -17.22 -34.88
CA MET A 1 0.97 -15.90 -35.19
C MET A 1 2.09 -15.01 -35.70
N THR A 2 1.99 -14.52 -36.97
CA THR A 2 3.08 -13.69 -37.55
C THR A 2 3.07 -12.29 -36.95
N GLN A 3 4.24 -11.62 -36.89
CA GLN A 3 4.37 -10.24 -36.38
C GLN A 3 3.38 -9.26 -37.04
N LYS A 4 3.07 -9.46 -38.32
CA LYS A 4 2.10 -8.66 -39.07
C LYS A 4 0.66 -8.81 -38.54
N GLN A 5 0.28 -10.03 -38.16
CA GLN A 5 -1.05 -10.30 -37.57
C GLN A 5 -1.19 -9.67 -36.19
N LEU A 6 -0.14 -9.70 -35.36
CA LEU A 6 -0.13 -9.07 -34.04
C LEU A 6 -0.27 -7.55 -34.15
N LYS A 7 0.50 -6.94 -35.07
CA LYS A 7 0.46 -5.48 -35.34
C LYS A 7 -0.91 -5.03 -35.79
N ASN A 8 -1.58 -5.76 -36.68
CA ASN A 8 -2.93 -5.45 -37.16
C ASN A 8 -3.97 -5.59 -36.04
N LYS A 9 -3.83 -6.59 -35.18
CA LYS A 9 -4.73 -6.77 -34.03
C LYS A 9 -4.60 -5.65 -33.00
N ILE A 10 -3.37 -5.20 -32.72
CA ILE A 10 -3.10 -4.06 -31.84
C ILE A 10 -3.67 -2.77 -32.43
N LEU A 11 -3.46 -2.49 -33.74
CA LEU A 11 -4.00 -1.33 -34.43
C LEU A 11 -5.54 -1.31 -34.40
N HIS A 12 -6.18 -2.46 -34.60
CA HIS A 12 -7.63 -2.59 -34.55
C HIS A 12 -8.18 -2.33 -33.13
N ILE A 13 -7.52 -2.85 -32.10
CA ILE A 13 -7.87 -2.58 -30.69
C ILE A 13 -7.73 -1.08 -30.38
N LEU A 14 -6.61 -0.46 -30.79
CA LEU A 14 -6.38 0.99 -30.60
C LEU A 14 -7.41 1.84 -31.32
N PHE A 15 -7.85 1.42 -32.52
CA PHE A 15 -8.90 2.12 -33.27
C PHE A 15 -10.27 2.02 -32.56
N LEU A 16 -10.65 0.84 -32.07
CA LEU A 16 -11.89 0.62 -31.34
C LEU A 16 -11.92 1.37 -30.00
N THR A 17 -10.78 1.39 -29.29
CA THR A 17 -10.65 2.17 -28.04
C THR A 17 -10.77 3.66 -28.30
N LYS A 18 -10.11 4.19 -29.35
CA LYS A 18 -10.21 5.60 -29.75
C LYS A 18 -11.65 5.99 -30.12
N GLN A 19 -12.38 5.13 -30.80
CA GLN A 19 -13.77 5.35 -31.15
C GLN A 19 -14.69 5.37 -29.91
N LYS A 20 -14.52 4.41 -28.99
CA LYS A 20 -15.26 4.38 -27.71
C LYS A 20 -14.98 5.60 -26.82
N LEU A 21 -13.72 6.06 -26.76
CA LEU A 21 -13.33 7.26 -26.03
C LEU A 21 -14.03 8.53 -26.57
N ARG A 22 -14.23 8.63 -27.89
CA ARG A 22 -14.93 9.77 -28.52
C ARG A 22 -16.44 9.79 -28.23
N HIS A 23 -17.07 8.62 -28.01
CA HIS A 23 -18.51 8.54 -27.74
C HIS A 23 -18.90 8.95 -26.31
N HIS A 24 -17.95 8.97 -25.35
CA HIS A 24 -18.22 9.33 -23.97
C HIS A 24 -17.13 10.25 -23.39
N PRO A 25 -17.02 11.50 -23.88
CA PRO A 25 -15.91 12.38 -23.50
C PRO A 25 -15.86 12.69 -22.00
N ILE A 26 -17.01 12.86 -21.36
CA ILE A 26 -17.09 13.12 -19.91
C ILE A 26 -16.60 11.91 -19.10
N LYS A 27 -17.04 10.70 -19.45
CA LYS A 27 -16.58 9.47 -18.76
C LYS A 27 -15.09 9.26 -18.93
N THR A 28 -14.56 9.56 -20.10
CA THR A 28 -13.13 9.50 -20.40
C THR A 28 -12.35 10.53 -19.59
N ALA A 29 -12.83 11.76 -19.51
CA ALA A 29 -12.19 12.79 -18.71
C ALA A 29 -12.15 12.40 -17.22
N ILE A 30 -13.26 11.89 -16.67
CA ILE A 30 -13.29 11.39 -15.28
C ILE A 30 -12.30 10.24 -15.08
N ALA A 31 -12.25 9.27 -16.00
CA ALA A 31 -11.32 8.15 -15.89
C ALA A 31 -9.85 8.61 -15.92
N VAL A 32 -9.52 9.56 -16.78
CA VAL A 32 -8.18 10.16 -16.85
C VAL A 32 -7.85 10.90 -15.55
N LEU A 33 -8.78 11.71 -15.03
CA LEU A 33 -8.59 12.40 -13.76
C LEU A 33 -8.37 11.42 -12.60
N CYS A 34 -9.15 10.34 -12.54
CA CYS A 34 -8.96 9.28 -11.53
C CYS A 34 -7.59 8.60 -11.66
N LEU A 35 -7.12 8.33 -12.88
CA LEU A 35 -5.80 7.74 -13.12
C LEU A 35 -4.67 8.70 -12.73
N VAL A 36 -4.79 9.98 -13.06
CA VAL A 36 -3.82 11.01 -12.65
C VAL A 36 -3.81 11.13 -11.13
N TRP A 37 -4.98 11.23 -10.50
CA TRP A 37 -5.08 11.25 -9.05
C TRP A 37 -4.42 10.00 -8.42
N TYR A 38 -4.71 8.82 -8.93
CA TYR A 38 -4.11 7.57 -8.46
C TYR A 38 -2.58 7.57 -8.61
N ALA A 39 -2.06 8.07 -9.74
CA ALA A 39 -0.63 8.15 -10.00
C ALA A 39 0.11 9.09 -9.01
N PHE A 40 -0.59 10.09 -8.45
CA PHE A 40 -0.01 11.10 -7.55
C PHE A 40 -0.62 11.08 -6.14
N CYS A 41 -1.39 10.04 -5.77
CA CYS A 41 -2.07 9.99 -4.47
C CYS A 41 -1.12 9.79 -3.29
N LEU A 42 0.09 9.21 -3.51
CA LEU A 42 1.08 9.02 -2.46
C LEU A 42 1.93 10.28 -2.28
N PRO A 43 2.21 10.70 -1.04
CA PRO A 43 3.18 11.77 -0.78
C PRO A 43 4.59 11.31 -1.20
N ARG A 44 5.47 12.27 -1.49
CA ARG A 44 6.86 11.97 -1.86
C ARG A 44 7.62 11.27 -0.73
N GLN A 45 7.30 11.60 0.51
CA GLN A 45 7.86 10.99 1.71
C GLN A 45 6.71 10.47 2.58
N LEU A 46 6.71 9.16 2.83
CA LEU A 46 5.66 8.50 3.62
C LEU A 46 5.79 8.80 5.11
N PHE A 47 7.02 8.95 5.60
CA PHE A 47 7.33 9.18 7.01
C PHE A 47 8.18 10.46 7.14
N PRO A 48 7.55 11.66 7.15
CA PRO A 48 8.27 12.93 7.29
C PRO A 48 8.69 13.23 8.74
N GLN A 49 8.21 12.44 9.72
CA GLN A 49 8.44 12.67 11.14
C GLN A 49 9.91 12.45 11.50
N PRO A 50 10.44 13.22 12.47
CA PRO A 50 11.83 13.07 12.91
C PRO A 50 12.09 11.71 13.56
N TYR A 51 13.31 11.25 13.44
CA TYR A 51 13.79 10.06 14.13
C TYR A 51 14.04 10.34 15.62
N ALA A 52 14.02 9.29 16.43
CA ALA A 52 14.58 9.31 17.78
C ALA A 52 16.09 9.61 17.70
N THR A 53 16.59 10.39 18.65
CA THR A 53 18.03 10.66 18.73
C THR A 53 18.73 9.46 19.35
N VAL A 54 19.75 8.94 18.66
CA VAL A 54 20.57 7.82 19.14
C VAL A 54 21.98 8.30 19.37
N LEU A 55 22.54 8.00 20.55
CA LEU A 55 23.91 8.28 20.91
C LEU A 55 24.69 6.97 20.93
N GLU A 56 25.72 6.88 20.13
CA GLU A 56 26.60 5.72 20.04
C GLU A 56 28.04 6.07 20.40
N SER A 57 28.79 5.10 20.88
CA SER A 57 30.24 5.22 21.05
C SER A 57 30.96 5.20 19.71
N SER A 58 32.23 5.56 19.68
CA SER A 58 33.10 5.42 18.48
C SER A 58 33.19 3.98 17.96
N GLU A 59 32.82 2.99 18.77
CA GLU A 59 32.78 1.57 18.42
C GLU A 59 31.40 1.09 17.97
N GLY A 60 30.40 1.99 17.83
CA GLY A 60 29.02 1.66 17.46
C GLY A 60 28.17 1.04 18.58
N LYS A 61 28.60 1.15 19.84
CA LYS A 61 27.80 0.68 21.00
C LYS A 61 26.77 1.76 21.39
N LEU A 62 25.53 1.35 21.57
CA LEU A 62 24.47 2.24 22.05
C LEU A 62 24.79 2.76 23.45
N LEU A 63 24.97 4.05 23.62
CA LEU A 63 25.15 4.73 24.89
C LEU A 63 23.85 5.29 25.46
N GLY A 64 22.93 5.69 24.62
CA GLY A 64 21.65 6.20 25.01
C GLY A 64 20.75 6.52 23.80
N ALA A 65 19.47 6.71 24.08
CA ALA A 65 18.52 7.14 23.06
C ALA A 65 17.47 8.08 23.68
N LYS A 66 17.06 9.09 22.91
CA LYS A 66 15.98 10.00 23.27
C LYS A 66 14.83 9.79 22.29
N ILE A 67 13.62 9.60 22.82
CA ILE A 67 12.40 9.47 22.02
C ILE A 67 12.18 10.73 21.17
N ALA A 68 11.59 10.59 19.98
CA ALA A 68 11.21 11.71 19.14
C ALA A 68 10.17 12.61 19.85
N ASP A 69 10.05 13.87 19.42
CA ASP A 69 9.21 14.87 20.11
C ASP A 69 7.71 14.53 20.09
N ASP A 70 7.27 13.70 19.17
CA ASP A 70 5.91 13.15 19.08
C ASP A 70 5.68 11.89 19.94
N GLY A 71 6.65 11.51 20.77
CA GLY A 71 6.56 10.37 21.68
C GLY A 71 6.68 9.00 21.00
N GLN A 72 7.16 8.95 19.77
CA GLN A 72 7.35 7.69 19.03
C GLN A 72 8.83 7.30 18.93
N TRP A 73 9.11 6.01 19.09
CA TRP A 73 10.42 5.44 18.83
C TRP A 73 10.56 5.14 17.33
N ARG A 74 11.29 6.00 16.61
CA ARG A 74 11.69 5.81 15.22
C ARG A 74 13.19 5.90 15.11
N PHE A 75 13.81 4.78 14.85
CA PHE A 75 15.26 4.72 14.66
C PHE A 75 15.61 5.04 13.19
N PRO A 76 16.84 5.53 12.93
CA PRO A 76 17.33 5.70 11.56
C PRO A 76 17.22 4.42 10.75
N GLU A 77 17.14 4.58 9.44
CA GLU A 77 17.12 3.46 8.50
C GLU A 77 18.37 2.59 8.69
N VAL A 78 18.16 1.29 8.60
CA VAL A 78 19.24 0.28 8.65
C VAL A 78 19.41 -0.31 7.25
N ASP A 79 20.65 -0.61 6.88
CA ASP A 79 20.99 -1.14 5.56
C ASP A 79 20.33 -2.50 5.28
N SER A 80 20.06 -3.26 6.32
CA SER A 80 19.44 -4.57 6.18
C SER A 80 18.60 -4.95 7.39
N VAL A 81 17.53 -5.69 7.14
CA VAL A 81 16.70 -6.30 8.18
C VAL A 81 17.11 -7.77 8.34
N PRO A 82 17.36 -8.24 9.58
CA PRO A 82 17.71 -9.64 9.81
C PRO A 82 16.70 -10.60 9.17
N TYR A 83 17.20 -11.60 8.45
CA TYR A 83 16.36 -12.53 7.67
C TYR A 83 15.26 -13.19 8.51
N ARG A 84 15.61 -13.65 9.72
CA ARG A 84 14.64 -14.32 10.61
C ARG A 84 13.52 -13.37 11.06
N PHE A 85 13.85 -12.11 11.35
CA PHE A 85 12.86 -11.09 11.70
C PHE A 85 11.93 -10.81 10.54
N LYS A 86 12.49 -10.57 9.34
CA LYS A 86 11.71 -10.37 8.10
C LYS A 86 10.73 -11.53 7.87
N MET A 87 11.22 -12.77 7.92
CA MET A 87 10.38 -13.95 7.71
C MET A 87 9.28 -14.10 8.76
N SER A 88 9.61 -13.83 10.04
CA SER A 88 8.62 -13.89 11.12
C SER A 88 7.50 -12.87 10.92
N VAL A 89 7.85 -11.62 10.61
CA VAL A 89 6.85 -10.56 10.36
C VAL A 89 5.97 -10.91 9.16
N LEU A 90 6.58 -11.30 8.04
CA LEU A 90 5.82 -11.69 6.85
C LEU A 90 4.88 -12.86 7.13
N GLN A 91 5.37 -13.91 7.78
CA GLN A 91 4.57 -15.10 8.07
C GLN A 91 3.40 -14.80 9.03
N PHE A 92 3.62 -13.94 10.01
CA PHE A 92 2.62 -13.59 11.01
C PHE A 92 1.57 -12.59 10.51
N GLU A 93 2.03 -11.52 9.85
CA GLU A 93 1.16 -10.41 9.42
C GLU A 93 0.58 -10.62 8.02
N ASP A 94 1.36 -11.20 7.11
CA ASP A 94 0.98 -11.29 5.69
C ASP A 94 1.72 -12.41 4.95
N ALA A 95 1.37 -13.66 5.24
CA ALA A 95 2.03 -14.83 4.67
C ALA A 95 2.02 -14.88 3.12
N HIS A 96 1.14 -14.11 2.49
CA HIS A 96 1.02 -14.04 1.03
C HIS A 96 1.53 -12.70 0.47
N PHE A 97 2.38 -11.97 1.20
CA PHE A 97 2.86 -10.63 0.86
C PHE A 97 3.35 -10.49 -0.59
N TYR A 98 4.07 -11.48 -1.10
CA TYR A 98 4.62 -11.46 -2.46
C TYR A 98 3.63 -11.87 -3.57
N TYR A 99 2.39 -12.25 -3.21
CA TYR A 99 1.38 -12.77 -4.14
C TYR A 99 0.22 -11.82 -4.39
N HIS A 100 0.27 -10.60 -3.85
CA HIS A 100 -0.77 -9.57 -4.06
C HIS A 100 -0.17 -8.17 -4.23
N TRP A 101 -0.97 -7.26 -4.76
CA TRP A 101 -0.57 -5.88 -5.08
C TRP A 101 -0.87 -4.90 -3.93
N GLY A 102 -0.43 -5.20 -2.73
CA GLY A 102 -0.70 -4.38 -1.54
C GLY A 102 -2.04 -4.65 -0.86
N VAL A 103 -3.00 -5.27 -1.52
CA VAL A 103 -4.28 -5.75 -0.96
C VAL A 103 -4.46 -7.22 -1.30
N ASN A 104 -4.78 -8.04 -0.31
CA ASN A 104 -5.10 -9.44 -0.51
C ASN A 104 -6.62 -9.66 -0.54
N PRO A 105 -7.24 -9.81 -1.73
CA PRO A 105 -8.69 -9.92 -1.86
C PRO A 105 -9.27 -11.15 -1.15
N ILE A 106 -8.51 -12.24 -1.07
CA ILE A 106 -8.93 -13.46 -0.37
C ILE A 106 -9.01 -13.21 1.13
N SER A 107 -8.01 -12.52 1.70
CA SER A 107 -8.00 -12.16 3.12
C SER A 107 -9.13 -11.19 3.47
N VAL A 108 -9.41 -10.22 2.60
CA VAL A 108 -10.53 -9.28 2.75
C VAL A 108 -11.86 -10.05 2.72
N ALA A 109 -12.07 -10.93 1.74
CA ALA A 109 -13.30 -11.74 1.64
C ALA A 109 -13.49 -12.66 2.86
N LYS A 110 -12.43 -13.33 3.31
CA LYS A 110 -12.47 -14.17 4.52
C LYS A 110 -12.80 -13.36 5.79
N ALA A 111 -12.20 -12.16 5.93
CA ALA A 111 -12.48 -11.30 7.07
C ALA A 111 -13.92 -10.79 7.04
N LEU A 112 -14.43 -10.37 5.88
CA LEU A 112 -15.80 -9.93 5.70
C LEU A 112 -16.79 -11.06 6.06
N TYR A 113 -16.60 -12.25 5.50
CA TYR A 113 -17.43 -13.42 5.79
C TYR A 113 -17.49 -13.72 7.31
N ARG A 114 -16.32 -13.76 7.97
CA ARG A 114 -16.26 -14.04 9.41
C ARG A 114 -16.91 -12.95 10.25
N ASN A 115 -16.70 -11.69 9.92
CA ASN A 115 -17.26 -10.57 10.66
C ASN A 115 -18.79 -10.52 10.52
N VAL A 116 -19.33 -10.80 9.32
CA VAL A 116 -20.77 -10.89 9.08
C VAL A 116 -21.37 -12.09 9.81
N SER A 117 -20.75 -13.27 9.71
CA SER A 117 -21.27 -14.49 10.33
C SER A 117 -21.22 -14.48 11.85
N SER A 118 -20.26 -13.76 12.45
CA SER A 118 -20.12 -13.66 13.91
C SER A 118 -20.83 -12.46 14.54
N GLY A 119 -21.30 -11.51 13.72
CA GLY A 119 -21.87 -10.24 14.20
C GLY A 119 -20.86 -9.32 14.92
N LYS A 120 -19.57 -9.67 14.91
CA LYS A 120 -18.50 -8.93 15.60
C LYS A 120 -17.27 -8.82 14.72
N VAL A 121 -16.51 -7.73 14.87
CA VAL A 121 -15.21 -7.59 14.18
C VAL A 121 -14.18 -8.47 14.87
N GLN A 122 -14.02 -9.70 14.39
CA GLN A 122 -13.10 -10.68 14.95
C GLN A 122 -11.70 -10.63 14.33
N ARG A 123 -11.59 -10.31 13.05
CA ARG A 123 -10.31 -10.33 12.33
C ARG A 123 -10.26 -9.25 11.26
N GLY A 124 -9.11 -8.57 11.18
CA GLY A 124 -8.79 -7.69 10.08
C GLY A 124 -8.20 -8.47 8.89
N GLY A 125 -8.64 -8.16 7.68
CA GLY A 125 -8.03 -8.67 6.43
C GLY A 125 -6.97 -7.72 5.88
N SER A 126 -6.33 -6.91 6.74
CA SER A 126 -5.32 -5.93 6.31
C SER A 126 -3.99 -6.60 6.03
N THR A 127 -3.38 -6.24 4.92
CA THR A 127 -2.02 -6.65 4.55
C THR A 127 -0.97 -5.79 5.26
N LEU A 128 0.28 -6.21 5.22
CA LEU A 128 1.40 -5.44 5.75
C LEU A 128 1.50 -4.06 5.08
N THR A 129 1.32 -3.99 3.76
CA THR A 129 1.33 -2.72 3.00
C THR A 129 0.24 -1.77 3.49
N GLN A 130 -0.99 -2.25 3.75
CA GLN A 130 -2.05 -1.43 4.31
C GLN A 130 -1.73 -0.93 5.72
N GLN A 131 -1.02 -1.73 6.52
CA GLN A 131 -0.56 -1.32 7.84
C GLN A 131 0.47 -0.19 7.75
N VAL A 132 1.43 -0.29 6.82
CA VAL A 132 2.41 0.77 6.53
C VAL A 132 1.71 2.08 6.15
N ILE A 133 0.75 2.03 5.23
CA ILE A 133 -0.03 3.22 4.84
C ILE A 133 -0.79 3.81 6.02
N ARG A 134 -1.40 2.98 6.86
CA ARG A 134 -2.11 3.46 8.05
C ARG A 134 -1.18 4.19 9.03
N ILE A 135 0.03 3.67 9.24
CA ILE A 135 1.03 4.33 10.09
C ILE A 135 1.46 5.66 9.47
N ALA A 136 1.72 5.68 8.17
CA ALA A 136 2.10 6.89 7.44
C ALA A 136 1.01 7.99 7.46
N ARG A 137 -0.25 7.60 7.61
CA ARG A 137 -1.40 8.51 7.74
C ARG A 137 -1.72 8.92 9.18
N GLU A 138 -0.81 8.69 10.13
CA GLU A 138 -0.90 9.14 11.52
C GLU A 138 -2.18 8.70 12.25
N HIS A 139 -2.55 7.43 12.08
CA HIS A 139 -3.65 6.81 12.84
C HIS A 139 -5.00 7.55 12.73
N GLN A 140 -5.40 7.93 11.53
CA GLN A 140 -6.74 8.47 11.28
C GLN A 140 -7.83 7.57 11.89
N GLN A 141 -8.96 8.16 12.27
CA GLN A 141 -10.06 7.41 12.85
C GLN A 141 -10.48 6.25 11.95
N ARG A 142 -10.73 5.07 12.55
CA ARG A 142 -11.10 3.85 11.83
C ARG A 142 -12.51 3.94 11.24
N THR A 143 -12.61 4.56 10.08
CA THR A 143 -13.83 4.58 9.28
C THR A 143 -13.69 3.65 8.07
N TYR A 144 -14.83 3.23 7.48
CA TYR A 144 -14.80 2.48 6.22
C TYR A 144 -14.19 3.28 5.07
N PHE A 145 -14.36 4.60 5.09
CA PHE A 145 -13.77 5.50 4.12
C PHE A 145 -12.24 5.53 4.22
N GLU A 146 -11.71 5.67 5.43
CA GLU A 146 -10.26 5.57 5.66
C GLU A 146 -9.71 4.21 5.23
N LYS A 147 -10.46 3.14 5.49
CA LYS A 147 -10.06 1.81 5.03
C LYS A 147 -10.01 1.69 3.52
N LEU A 148 -10.92 2.34 2.79
CA LEU A 148 -10.88 2.40 1.34
C LEU A 148 -9.64 3.16 0.84
N ILE A 149 -9.32 4.31 1.46
CA ILE A 149 -8.11 5.08 1.12
C ILE A 149 -6.84 4.25 1.38
N GLU A 150 -6.74 3.58 2.54
CA GLU A 150 -5.63 2.67 2.84
C GLU A 150 -5.46 1.61 1.72
N MET A 151 -6.56 1.01 1.28
CA MET A 151 -6.53 0.00 0.21
C MET A 151 -6.04 0.59 -1.11
N ILE A 152 -6.54 1.76 -1.51
CA ILE A 152 -6.12 2.43 -2.75
C ILE A 152 -4.64 2.79 -2.69
N TRP A 153 -4.17 3.37 -1.60
CA TRP A 153 -2.78 3.76 -1.43
C TRP A 153 -1.85 2.54 -1.36
N ALA A 154 -2.29 1.46 -0.73
CA ALA A 154 -1.53 0.22 -0.64
C ALA A 154 -1.31 -0.47 -2.00
N THR A 155 -2.19 -0.24 -2.98
CA THR A 155 -2.01 -0.77 -4.34
C THR A 155 -1.09 0.09 -5.20
N ARG A 156 -0.81 1.33 -4.79
CA ARG A 156 0.08 2.27 -5.48
C ARG A 156 1.52 2.12 -5.02
#